data_4238c8f2696bf86969b06eebb2cd5785
#
_entry.id   4238c8f2696bf86969b06eebb2cd5785
#
_cell.length_a   1.000
_cell.length_b   1.000
_cell.length_c   1.000
_cell.angle_alpha   90.00
_cell.angle_beta   90.00
_cell.angle_gamma   90.00
#
_symmetry.space_group_name_H-M   'P 1'
#
loop_
_entity.id
_entity.type
_entity.pdbx_description
1 polymer ?
#
loop_
_entity_poly.entity_id
_entity_poly.type
_entity_poly.pdbx_seq_one_letter_code
_entity_poly.pdbx_strand_id
1 'polypeptide(L)'
;MFDLPAFERFAKEYEPGQVIISEYEPGDSFYLIQKGNVQLVKCVNGSMKNLDILKPGEIFGEMAILDNSPRSATCMAVENVKCLEFNKENFELLITGNPQLALMLLKLFCKRIYDQKRRFRILVIKDLQARLADVFL
;
A
#
# COMPACT_ATOMS: atom_id res chain seq x y z
N MET A 1 -7.02 17.69 0.85
CA MET A 1 -8.21 16.83 0.79
C MET A 1 -8.32 15.95 2.05
N PHE A 2 -7.27 15.27 2.48
CA PHE A 2 -7.26 14.49 3.72
C PHE A 2 -6.62 15.24 4.90
N ASP A 3 -6.59 16.57 4.83
CA ASP A 3 -6.01 17.43 5.86
C ASP A 3 -7.04 18.02 6.82
N LEU A 4 -8.26 17.49 6.78
CA LEU A 4 -9.34 17.95 7.65
C LEU A 4 -9.05 17.59 9.12
N PRO A 5 -9.38 18.48 10.08
CA PRO A 5 -9.17 18.17 11.50
C PRO A 5 -9.82 16.88 11.98
N ALA A 6 -10.91 16.46 11.32
CA ALA A 6 -11.59 15.20 11.66
C ALA A 6 -10.70 13.96 11.44
N PHE A 7 -9.67 14.06 10.62
CA PHE A 7 -8.76 12.94 10.34
C PHE A 7 -7.57 12.87 11.30
N GLU A 8 -7.31 13.92 12.08
CA GLU A 8 -6.15 13.93 12.98
C GLU A 8 -6.16 12.79 13.99
N ARG A 9 -7.33 12.33 14.40
CA ARG A 9 -7.46 11.20 15.33
C ARG A 9 -6.94 9.89 14.75
N PHE A 10 -6.80 9.79 13.42
CA PHE A 10 -6.27 8.62 12.74
C PHE A 10 -4.79 8.76 12.38
N ALA A 11 -4.18 9.91 12.68
CA ALA A 11 -2.82 10.21 12.30
C ALA A 11 -1.82 9.43 13.14
N LYS A 12 -0.81 8.88 12.47
CA LYS A 12 0.35 8.23 13.07
C LYS A 12 1.60 8.83 12.46
N GLU A 13 2.59 9.08 13.29
CA GLU A 13 3.87 9.64 12.85
C GLU A 13 4.97 8.61 13.01
N TYR A 14 5.91 8.60 12.05
CA TYR A 14 7.03 7.67 12.03
C TYR A 14 8.32 8.42 11.74
N GLU A 15 9.40 8.00 12.41
CA GLU A 15 10.74 8.53 12.21
C GLU A 15 11.46 7.80 11.06
N PRO A 16 12.49 8.42 10.47
CA PRO A 16 13.28 7.75 9.42
C PRO A 16 13.80 6.39 9.88
N GLY A 17 13.64 5.38 9.04
CA GLY A 17 14.04 4.01 9.32
C GLY A 17 13.06 3.18 10.12
N GLN A 18 11.98 3.77 10.60
CA GLN A 18 10.97 3.05 11.37
C GLN A 18 10.11 2.19 10.46
N VAL A 19 9.91 0.91 10.84
CA VAL A 19 9.01 -0.01 10.12
C VAL A 19 7.57 0.30 10.50
N ILE A 20 6.73 0.49 9.49
CA ILE A 20 5.29 0.77 9.67
C ILE A 20 4.51 -0.54 9.69
N ILE A 21 4.75 -1.41 8.70
CA ILE A 21 4.20 -2.75 8.65
C ILE A 21 5.30 -3.71 8.21
N SER A 22 5.22 -4.96 8.68
CA SER A 22 6.21 -5.99 8.38
C SER A 22 5.63 -7.08 7.50
N GLU A 23 6.42 -7.55 6.56
CA GLU A 23 6.06 -8.66 5.67
C GLU A 23 5.63 -9.90 6.47
N TYR A 24 4.60 -10.58 6.00
CA TYR A 24 4.00 -11.78 6.59
C TYR A 24 3.21 -11.56 7.88
N GLU A 25 3.25 -10.38 8.50
CA GLU A 25 2.42 -10.13 9.67
C GLU A 25 0.95 -10.01 9.28
N PRO A 26 0.03 -10.49 10.12
CA PRO A 26 -1.39 -10.20 9.93
C PRO A 26 -1.66 -8.73 10.19
N GLY A 27 -2.64 -8.18 9.52
CA GLY A 27 -3.02 -6.78 9.72
C GLY A 27 -4.47 -6.57 9.33
N ASP A 28 -5.06 -5.55 9.95
CA ASP A 28 -6.45 -5.17 9.72
C ASP A 28 -6.60 -3.68 9.37
N SER A 29 -5.50 -3.03 9.05
CA SER A 29 -5.46 -1.60 8.77
C SER A 29 -4.83 -1.31 7.43
N PHE A 30 -5.26 -0.20 6.81
CA PHE A 30 -4.55 0.39 5.69
C PHE A 30 -4.13 1.80 6.04
N TYR A 31 -3.22 2.36 5.25
CA TYR A 31 -2.59 3.64 5.53
C TYR A 31 -2.68 4.56 4.32
N LEU A 32 -2.97 5.83 4.58
CA LEU A 32 -2.93 6.90 3.59
C LEU A 32 -1.80 7.85 3.98
N ILE A 33 -0.83 8.02 3.09
CA ILE A 33 0.32 8.88 3.36
C ILE A 33 -0.08 10.34 3.20
N GLN A 34 0.07 11.13 4.28
CA GLN A 34 -0.14 12.57 4.24
C GLN A 34 1.16 13.32 3.99
N LYS A 35 2.27 12.84 4.55
CA LYS A 35 3.57 13.51 4.47
C LYS A 35 4.69 12.49 4.49
N GLY A 36 5.74 12.77 3.71
CA GLY A 36 6.93 11.92 3.65
C GLY A 36 6.76 10.73 2.71
N ASN A 37 7.87 10.03 2.47
CA ASN A 37 7.91 8.89 1.57
C ASN A 37 8.10 7.59 2.35
N VAL A 38 7.47 6.53 1.85
CA VAL A 38 7.51 5.19 2.44
C VAL A 38 8.13 4.25 1.44
N GLN A 39 9.11 3.46 1.88
CA GLN A 39 9.78 2.47 1.06
C GLN A 39 9.08 1.11 1.21
N LEU A 40 8.77 0.49 0.09
CA LEU A 40 8.20 -0.84 0.03
C LEU A 40 9.32 -1.83 -0.25
N VAL A 41 9.57 -2.77 0.66
CA VAL A 41 10.65 -3.76 0.53
C VAL A 41 10.11 -5.16 0.73
N LYS A 42 10.72 -6.11 0.03
CA LYS A 42 10.37 -7.52 0.15
C LYS A 42 11.64 -8.35 0.26
N CYS A 43 11.61 -9.35 1.12
CA CYS A 43 12.70 -10.31 1.25
C CYS A 43 12.54 -11.41 0.18
N VAL A 44 13.51 -11.51 -0.72
CA VAL A 44 13.53 -12.53 -1.78
C VAL A 44 14.87 -13.26 -1.70
N ASN A 45 14.81 -14.58 -1.47
CA ASN A 45 16.00 -15.43 -1.38
C ASN A 45 17.03 -14.92 -0.37
N GLY A 46 16.55 -14.43 0.77
CA GLY A 46 17.41 -13.90 1.83
C GLY A 46 17.93 -12.49 1.62
N SER A 47 17.59 -11.86 0.51
CA SER A 47 18.00 -10.48 0.20
C SER A 47 16.80 -9.54 0.23
N MET A 48 16.98 -8.37 0.82
CA MET A 48 15.95 -7.32 0.81
C MET A 48 15.96 -6.62 -0.53
N LYS A 49 14.81 -6.58 -1.19
CA LYS A 49 14.65 -5.88 -2.47
C LYS A 49 13.70 -4.72 -2.33
N ASN A 50 14.13 -3.56 -2.85
CA ASN A 50 13.28 -2.38 -2.92
C ASN A 50 12.30 -2.55 -4.07
N LEU A 51 10.99 -2.57 -3.74
CA LEU A 51 9.95 -2.70 -4.75
C LEU A 51 9.50 -1.34 -5.27
N ASP A 52 9.35 -0.36 -4.38
CA ASP A 52 8.78 0.93 -4.74
C ASP A 52 8.99 1.96 -3.63
N ILE A 53 8.83 3.23 -3.99
CA ILE A 53 8.73 4.36 -3.06
C ILE A 53 7.31 4.92 -3.18
N LEU A 54 6.59 4.92 -2.08
CA LEU A 54 5.24 5.46 -2.01
C LEU A 54 5.28 6.90 -1.50
N LYS A 55 4.48 7.76 -2.12
CA LYS A 55 4.50 9.21 -1.90
C LYS A 55 3.21 9.68 -1.23
N PRO A 56 3.18 10.92 -0.71
CA PRO A 56 1.94 11.48 -0.17
C PRO A 56 0.78 11.37 -1.15
N GLY A 57 -0.40 11.03 -0.63
CA GLY A 57 -1.60 10.77 -1.43
C GLY A 57 -1.77 9.32 -1.84
N GLU A 58 -0.75 8.48 -1.67
CA GLU A 58 -0.84 7.05 -1.96
C GLU A 58 -1.24 6.25 -0.72
N ILE A 59 -1.82 5.07 -0.96
CA ILE A 59 -2.24 4.14 0.10
C ILE A 59 -1.37 2.89 0.08
N PHE A 60 -1.24 2.25 1.23
CA PHE A 60 -0.59 0.94 1.34
C PHE A 60 -1.24 0.11 2.43
N GLY A 61 -1.04 -1.21 2.39
CA GLY A 61 -1.62 -2.14 3.34
C GLY A 61 -3.08 -2.47 3.10
N GLU A 62 -3.62 -2.08 1.95
CA GLU A 62 -5.03 -2.23 1.61
C GLU A 62 -5.48 -3.69 1.48
N MET A 63 -4.59 -4.60 1.10
CA MET A 63 -4.96 -6.01 0.91
C MET A 63 -5.37 -6.69 2.20
N ALA A 64 -4.88 -6.22 3.35
CA ALA A 64 -5.30 -6.75 4.64
C ALA A 64 -6.79 -6.54 4.90
N ILE A 65 -7.37 -5.46 4.37
CA ILE A 65 -8.80 -5.17 4.48
C ILE A 65 -9.60 -5.83 3.37
N LEU A 66 -9.07 -5.78 2.14
CA LEU A 66 -9.80 -6.26 0.97
C LEU A 66 -9.85 -7.79 0.89
N ASP A 67 -8.82 -8.48 1.34
CA ASP A 67 -8.66 -9.91 1.11
C ASP A 67 -8.20 -10.68 2.36
N ASN A 68 -8.14 -10.04 3.52
CA ASN A 68 -7.63 -10.63 4.78
C ASN A 68 -6.27 -11.32 4.61
N SER A 69 -5.49 -10.89 3.63
CA SER A 69 -4.19 -11.46 3.33
C SER A 69 -3.14 -10.95 4.33
N PRO A 70 -2.13 -11.77 4.68
CA PRO A 70 -0.96 -11.28 5.40
C PRO A 70 -0.28 -10.15 4.62
N ARG A 71 0.51 -9.34 5.31
CA ARG A 71 1.26 -8.26 4.68
C ARG A 71 2.19 -8.83 3.60
N SER A 72 2.05 -8.33 2.37
CA SER A 72 2.82 -8.82 1.22
C SER A 72 4.23 -8.23 1.15
N ALA A 73 4.49 -7.18 1.89
CA ALA A 73 5.79 -6.50 1.91
C ALA A 73 5.96 -5.72 3.20
N THR A 74 7.20 -5.33 3.48
CA THR A 74 7.53 -4.44 4.59
C THR A 74 7.48 -3.01 4.09
N CYS A 75 6.84 -2.12 4.85
CA CYS A 75 6.80 -0.69 4.58
C CYS A 75 7.57 0.06 5.65
N MET A 76 8.53 0.88 5.24
CA MET A 76 9.46 1.58 6.12
C MET A 76 9.51 3.05 5.78
N ALA A 77 9.50 3.91 6.79
CA ALA A 77 9.66 5.34 6.60
C ALA A 77 11.09 5.66 6.16
N VAL A 78 11.27 6.37 5.04
CA VAL A 78 12.60 6.81 4.60
C VAL A 78 12.94 8.20 5.11
N GLU A 79 11.94 8.90 5.63
CA GLU A 79 12.07 10.22 6.24
C GLU A 79 11.00 10.34 7.31
N ASN A 80 10.77 11.53 7.85
CA ASN A 80 9.63 11.72 8.77
C ASN A 80 8.34 11.56 7.98
N VAL A 81 7.51 10.61 8.39
CA VAL A 81 6.28 10.24 7.68
C VAL A 81 5.08 10.47 8.59
N LYS A 82 4.02 11.02 8.01
CA LYS A 82 2.71 11.12 8.65
C LYS A 82 1.71 10.36 7.80
N CYS A 83 1.06 9.36 8.39
CA CYS A 83 0.03 8.56 7.73
C CYS A 83 -1.27 8.63 8.52
N LEU A 84 -2.37 8.46 7.81
CA LEU A 84 -3.65 8.14 8.44
C LEU A 84 -3.81 6.63 8.45
N GLU A 85 -4.08 6.05 9.62
CA GLU A 85 -4.30 4.62 9.79
C GLU A 85 -5.79 4.35 9.96
N PHE A 86 -6.35 3.54 9.07
CA PHE A 86 -7.75 3.14 9.12
C PHE A 86 -7.85 1.63 9.27
N ASN A 87 -8.47 1.19 10.37
CA ASN A 87 -8.86 -0.21 10.49
C ASN A 87 -10.22 -0.44 9.83
N LYS A 88 -10.65 -1.69 9.77
CA LYS A 88 -11.91 -2.05 9.10
C LYS A 88 -13.12 -1.33 9.70
N GLU A 89 -13.19 -1.23 11.02
CA GLU A 89 -14.29 -0.58 11.71
C GLU A 89 -14.33 0.92 11.42
N ASN A 90 -13.19 1.60 11.51
CA ASN A 90 -13.08 3.02 11.20
C ASN A 90 -13.43 3.30 9.74
N PHE A 91 -13.00 2.44 8.86
CA PHE A 91 -13.31 2.54 7.44
C PHE A 91 -14.82 2.45 7.18
N GLU A 92 -15.48 1.46 7.80
CA GLU A 92 -16.92 1.30 7.68
C GLU A 92 -17.70 2.52 8.20
N LEU A 93 -17.28 3.06 9.34
CA LEU A 93 -17.87 4.26 9.91
C LEU A 93 -17.71 5.48 9.00
N LEU A 94 -16.53 5.64 8.40
CA LEU A 94 -16.27 6.74 7.47
C LEU A 94 -17.15 6.63 6.22
N ILE A 95 -17.28 5.43 5.67
CA ILE A 95 -18.10 5.19 4.48
C ILE A 95 -19.56 5.54 4.74
N THR A 96 -20.12 5.10 5.87
CA THR A 96 -21.51 5.35 6.20
C THR A 96 -21.78 6.82 6.55
N GLY A 97 -20.81 7.49 7.15
CA GLY A 97 -20.96 8.89 7.58
C GLY A 97 -20.64 9.93 6.52
N ASN A 98 -19.89 9.56 5.48
CA ASN A 98 -19.46 10.52 4.46
C ASN A 98 -19.31 9.85 3.09
N PRO A 99 -20.40 9.83 2.27
CA PRO A 99 -20.36 9.17 0.97
C PRO A 99 -19.34 9.74 -0.01
N GLN A 100 -19.03 11.05 0.05
CA GLN A 100 -18.04 11.67 -0.84
C GLN A 100 -16.64 11.16 -0.51
N LEU A 101 -16.32 11.04 0.77
CA LEU A 101 -15.04 10.49 1.21
C LEU A 101 -14.93 9.01 0.82
N ALA A 102 -16.01 8.26 0.97
CA ALA A 102 -16.06 6.87 0.55
C ALA A 102 -15.74 6.71 -0.93
N LEU A 103 -16.30 7.58 -1.77
CA LEU A 103 -16.03 7.56 -3.21
C LEU A 103 -14.56 7.87 -3.51
N MET A 104 -13.96 8.82 -2.80
CA MET A 104 -12.56 9.15 -2.96
C MET A 104 -11.64 8.01 -2.58
N LEU A 105 -11.88 7.36 -1.43
CA LEU A 105 -11.13 6.20 -0.99
C LEU A 105 -11.29 5.04 -1.97
N LEU A 106 -12.50 4.83 -2.48
CA LEU A 106 -12.74 3.81 -3.49
C LEU A 106 -11.92 4.04 -4.75
N LYS A 107 -11.80 5.27 -5.21
CA LYS A 107 -10.96 5.63 -6.36
C LYS A 107 -9.48 5.33 -6.10
N LEU A 108 -8.99 5.61 -4.90
CA LEU A 108 -7.62 5.30 -4.51
C LEU A 108 -7.37 3.80 -4.49
N PHE A 109 -8.30 3.00 -3.95
CA PHE A 109 -8.21 1.55 -3.96
C PHE A 109 -8.20 1.00 -5.39
N CYS A 110 -9.08 1.48 -6.24
CA CYS A 110 -9.15 1.06 -7.64
C CYS A 110 -7.86 1.37 -8.39
N LYS A 111 -7.30 2.56 -8.18
CA LYS A 111 -6.02 2.96 -8.78
C LYS A 111 -4.90 2.03 -8.32
N ARG A 112 -4.83 1.72 -7.02
CA ARG A 112 -3.81 0.85 -6.46
C ARG A 112 -3.89 -0.56 -7.05
N ILE A 113 -5.09 -1.12 -7.13
CA ILE A 113 -5.32 -2.45 -7.70
C ILE A 113 -4.95 -2.45 -9.20
N TYR A 114 -5.35 -1.41 -9.93
CA TYR A 114 -5.02 -1.28 -11.35
C TYR A 114 -3.50 -1.24 -11.58
N ASP A 115 -2.78 -0.45 -10.81
CA ASP A 115 -1.33 -0.32 -10.91
C ASP A 115 -0.64 -1.66 -10.62
N GLN A 116 -1.09 -2.39 -9.59
CA GLN A 116 -0.57 -3.71 -9.25
C GLN A 116 -0.82 -4.73 -10.36
N LYS A 117 -2.03 -4.77 -10.91
CA LYS A 117 -2.36 -5.68 -12.02
C LYS A 117 -1.57 -5.37 -13.27
N ARG A 118 -1.37 -4.10 -13.58
CA ARG A 118 -0.57 -3.69 -14.73
C ARG A 118 0.87 -4.17 -14.59
N ARG A 119 1.47 -4.02 -13.42
CA ARG A 119 2.83 -4.52 -13.14
C ARG A 119 2.90 -6.03 -13.31
N PHE A 120 1.91 -6.74 -12.79
CA PHE A 120 1.83 -8.19 -12.92
C PHE A 120 1.73 -8.63 -14.37
N ARG A 121 0.89 -7.98 -15.17
CA ARG A 121 0.75 -8.27 -16.60
C ARG A 121 2.07 -8.09 -17.35
N ILE A 122 2.78 -7.01 -17.07
CA ILE A 122 4.08 -6.75 -17.70
C ILE A 122 5.07 -7.86 -17.37
N LEU A 123 5.14 -8.29 -16.12
CA LEU A 123 6.02 -9.37 -15.69
C LEU A 123 5.68 -10.69 -16.36
N VAL A 124 4.39 -11.04 -16.46
CA VAL A 124 3.93 -12.26 -17.12
C VAL A 124 4.25 -12.25 -18.60
N ILE A 125 4.04 -11.12 -19.27
CA ILE A 125 4.37 -10.98 -20.72
C ILE A 125 5.86 -11.17 -20.94
N LYS A 126 6.72 -10.56 -20.12
CA LYS A 126 8.16 -10.72 -20.24
C LYS A 126 8.60 -12.17 -20.03
N ASP A 127 8.02 -12.85 -19.06
CA ASP A 127 8.32 -14.25 -18.79
C ASP A 127 7.92 -15.15 -19.96
N LEU A 128 6.73 -14.93 -20.54
CA LEU A 128 6.27 -15.66 -21.71
C LEU A 128 7.16 -15.42 -22.93
N GLN A 129 7.59 -14.18 -23.14
CA GLN A 129 8.51 -13.85 -24.25
C GLN A 129 9.84 -14.58 -24.09
N ALA A 130 10.39 -14.62 -22.87
CA ALA A 130 11.63 -15.33 -22.59
C ALA A 130 11.49 -16.83 -22.85
N ARG A 131 10.37 -17.44 -22.42
CA ARG A 131 10.10 -18.86 -22.64
C ARG A 131 9.96 -19.20 -24.13
N LEU A 132 9.27 -18.33 -24.88
CA LEU A 132 9.11 -18.53 -26.33
C LEU A 132 10.46 -18.42 -27.04
N ALA A 133 11.31 -17.50 -26.66
CA ALA A 133 12.65 -17.37 -27.20
C ALA A 133 13.46 -18.65 -26.98
N ASP A 134 13.38 -19.25 -25.79
CA ASP A 134 14.06 -20.51 -25.49
C ASP A 134 13.55 -21.68 -26.31
N VAL A 135 12.27 -21.69 -26.68
CA VAL A 135 11.65 -22.75 -27.47
C VAL A 135 12.05 -22.65 -28.94
N PHE A 136 12.20 -21.44 -29.47
CA PHE A 136 12.46 -21.21 -30.89
C PHE A 136 13.93 -21.01 -31.25
N LEU A 137 14.77 -20.95 -30.24
CA LEU A 137 16.21 -20.89 -30.43
C LEU A 137 16.84 -22.25 -30.34
#